data_a9c1b37d714d6fbb0b68eaa873e75d60
#
_entry.id   a9c1b37d714d6fbb0b68eaa873e75d60
#
_cell.length_a   1.000
_cell.length_b   1.000
_cell.length_c   1.000
_cell.angle_alpha   90.00
_cell.angle_beta   90.00
_cell.angle_gamma   90.00
#
_symmetry.space_group_name_H-M   'P 1'
#
loop_
_entity.id
_entity.type
_entity.pdbx_description
1 polymer ?
#
loop_
_entity_poly.entity_id
_entity_poly.type
_entity_poly.pdbx_seq_one_letter_code
_entity_poly.pdbx_strand_id
1 'polypeptide(L)'
;MKNRVISLLMASLLLVLSVIVAPFYKAEAATVVNTPFVAVFSNFDSSQWEKADWANGSVFNCVWKPSQVTFSNGKMILTLDREYGGSYPYKSGEYRSKSFFGYGYYEVRMKAAKNVGIVSSFFTYTGPSDNNPWDEIDIEFLGKDTTKVQFNYYTNGVGGHEKIINLGFDASTSFHTYAFDWQPGYIKWYVAGVLKHTAPTNIPSTPGKIMMNLWNGTGVDSWLGSYNGANPLYAEYDWVKYTSN
;
A
#
# COMPACT_ATOMS: atom_id res chain seq x y z
N MET A 1 56.92 -56.58 36.69
CA MET A 1 55.68 -55.80 36.75
C MET A 1 56.01 -54.37 36.22
N LYS A 2 55.62 -53.99 35.03
CA LYS A 2 55.98 -52.72 34.38
C LYS A 2 54.82 -51.76 34.47
N ASN A 3 54.99 -50.69 35.22
CA ASN A 3 54.05 -49.59 35.29
C ASN A 3 54.19 -48.74 33.99
N ARG A 4 53.12 -48.61 33.23
CA ARG A 4 53.01 -47.63 32.11
C ARG A 4 52.31 -46.37 32.64
N VAL A 5 53.05 -45.29 32.65
CA VAL A 5 52.50 -43.91 32.87
C VAL A 5 51.93 -43.44 31.57
N ILE A 6 50.66 -43.14 31.53
CA ILE A 6 49.96 -42.51 30.40
C ILE A 6 49.97 -41.01 30.63
N SER A 7 50.72 -40.31 29.77
CA SER A 7 50.74 -38.84 29.73
C SER A 7 49.52 -38.33 28.97
N LEU A 8 48.61 -37.56 29.64
CA LEU A 8 47.53 -36.85 29.00
C LEU A 8 48.06 -35.49 28.49
N LEU A 9 48.15 -35.34 27.17
CA LEU A 9 48.31 -34.04 26.55
C LEU A 9 46.93 -33.34 26.54
N MET A 10 46.78 -32.26 27.33
CA MET A 10 45.69 -31.32 27.20
C MET A 10 45.99 -30.36 26.02
N ALA A 11 45.25 -30.53 24.93
CA ALA A 11 45.21 -29.53 23.85
C ALA A 11 44.17 -28.45 24.21
N SER A 12 44.62 -27.26 24.58
CA SER A 12 43.78 -26.09 24.80
C SER A 12 43.35 -25.54 23.45
N LEU A 13 42.07 -25.74 23.07
CA LEU A 13 41.44 -25.15 21.92
C LEU A 13 41.05 -23.69 22.24
N LEU A 14 41.84 -22.72 21.80
CA LEU A 14 41.47 -21.31 21.85
C LEU A 14 40.35 -21.05 20.83
N LEU A 15 39.09 -20.90 21.33
CA LEU A 15 37.97 -20.44 20.55
C LEU A 15 38.08 -18.91 20.38
N VAL A 16 38.55 -18.46 19.24
CA VAL A 16 38.50 -17.03 18.87
C VAL A 16 37.07 -16.71 18.48
N LEU A 17 36.30 -16.13 19.39
CA LEU A 17 34.98 -15.56 19.08
C LEU A 17 35.21 -14.27 18.26
N SER A 18 35.09 -14.36 16.94
CA SER A 18 34.99 -13.20 16.08
C SER A 18 33.60 -12.58 16.28
N VAL A 19 33.51 -11.51 17.06
CA VAL A 19 32.30 -10.66 17.14
C VAL A 19 32.18 -9.95 15.80
N ILE A 20 31.30 -10.44 14.93
CA ILE A 20 30.90 -9.72 13.74
C ILE A 20 30.03 -8.55 14.23
N VAL A 21 30.61 -7.38 14.36
CA VAL A 21 29.85 -6.15 14.56
C VAL A 21 29.19 -5.82 13.22
N ALA A 22 27.92 -6.25 13.06
CA ALA A 22 27.11 -5.79 11.94
C ALA A 22 27.06 -4.25 11.98
N PRO A 23 27.27 -3.54 10.87
CA PRO A 23 27.11 -2.10 10.86
C PRO A 23 25.68 -1.77 11.26
N PHE A 24 25.51 -1.01 12.33
CA PHE A 24 24.24 -0.39 12.66
C PHE A 24 23.91 0.59 11.53
N TYR A 25 23.09 0.16 10.58
CA TYR A 25 22.42 1.10 9.70
C TYR A 25 21.49 1.92 10.59
N LYS A 26 21.86 3.17 10.84
CA LYS A 26 20.97 4.14 11.47
C LYS A 26 19.80 4.30 10.51
N ALA A 27 18.64 3.76 10.86
CA ALA A 27 17.43 4.01 10.09
C ALA A 27 17.27 5.54 10.01
N GLU A 28 17.27 6.08 8.81
CA GLU A 28 17.00 7.49 8.60
C GLU A 28 15.59 7.74 9.09
N ALA A 29 15.41 8.70 9.99
CA ALA A 29 14.07 9.01 10.51
C ALA A 29 13.16 9.37 9.33
N ALA A 30 12.00 8.74 9.25
CA ALA A 30 11.04 8.98 8.20
C ALA A 30 10.70 10.47 8.11
N THR A 31 10.89 11.08 6.93
CA THR A 31 10.59 12.50 6.72
C THR A 31 9.09 12.69 6.69
N VAL A 32 8.54 13.30 7.74
CA VAL A 32 7.13 13.72 7.78
C VAL A 32 7.00 15.08 7.13
N VAL A 33 6.12 15.17 6.14
CA VAL A 33 5.86 16.41 5.38
C VAL A 33 4.45 16.90 5.70
N ASN A 34 4.36 18.18 6.07
CA ASN A 34 3.07 18.87 6.31
C ASN A 34 2.83 19.98 5.27
N THR A 35 3.67 20.10 4.24
CA THR A 35 3.48 21.08 3.18
C THR A 35 2.37 20.62 2.22
N PRO A 36 1.34 21.42 1.98
CA PRO A 36 0.30 21.13 1.00
C PRO A 36 0.89 20.98 -0.41
N PHE A 37 0.35 20.03 -1.18
CA PHE A 37 0.75 19.84 -2.57
C PHE A 37 -0.40 19.31 -3.44
N VAL A 38 -0.21 19.46 -4.76
CA VAL A 38 -0.98 18.74 -5.78
C VAL A 38 0.02 18.04 -6.71
N ALA A 39 -0.05 16.72 -6.77
CA ALA A 39 0.71 15.91 -7.71
C ALA A 39 -0.15 15.59 -8.94
N VAL A 40 0.14 16.22 -10.06
CA VAL A 40 -0.46 15.92 -11.37
C VAL A 40 0.40 14.85 -12.06
N PHE A 41 -0.21 13.76 -12.46
CA PHE A 41 0.49 12.59 -12.97
C PHE A 41 0.79 12.64 -14.47
N SER A 42 1.42 13.71 -14.92
CA SER A 42 1.86 13.84 -16.32
C SER A 42 3.10 12.97 -16.64
N ASN A 43 3.95 12.75 -15.64
CA ASN A 43 5.18 11.94 -15.71
C ASN A 43 5.58 11.41 -14.34
N PHE A 44 6.59 10.54 -14.32
CA PHE A 44 7.16 10.00 -13.08
C PHE A 44 8.11 11.01 -12.43
N ASP A 45 7.74 11.49 -11.24
CA ASP A 45 8.64 12.27 -10.38
C ASP A 45 9.32 11.35 -9.35
N SER A 46 10.51 10.88 -9.68
CA SER A 46 11.29 9.99 -8.82
C SER A 46 11.87 10.67 -7.58
N SER A 47 11.77 12.01 -7.46
CA SER A 47 12.21 12.73 -6.25
C SER A 47 11.19 12.58 -5.11
N GLN A 48 9.91 12.50 -5.41
CA GLN A 48 8.82 12.45 -4.44
C GLN A 48 8.15 11.07 -4.35
N TRP A 49 8.20 10.27 -5.42
CA TRP A 49 7.45 9.04 -5.56
C TRP A 49 8.34 7.85 -5.90
N GLU A 50 7.85 6.66 -5.60
CA GLU A 50 8.47 5.40 -6.03
C GLU A 50 7.44 4.44 -6.62
N LYS A 51 7.91 3.61 -7.54
CA LYS A 51 7.18 2.48 -8.12
C LYS A 51 7.62 1.22 -7.41
N ALA A 52 6.68 0.44 -6.88
CA ALA A 52 6.98 -0.80 -6.17
C ALA A 52 7.63 -1.86 -7.08
N ASP A 53 8.58 -2.60 -6.54
CA ASP A 53 9.24 -3.77 -7.19
C ASP A 53 9.47 -4.87 -6.15
N TRP A 54 8.38 -5.37 -5.58
CA TRP A 54 8.37 -6.46 -4.59
C TRP A 54 7.02 -7.20 -4.63
N ALA A 55 6.87 -8.23 -3.81
CA ALA A 55 5.61 -8.93 -3.60
C ALA A 55 5.19 -8.83 -2.13
N ASN A 56 3.92 -8.52 -1.88
CA ASN A 56 3.38 -8.51 -0.53
C ASN A 56 3.06 -9.92 -0.03
N GLY A 57 2.74 -10.87 -0.94
CA GLY A 57 2.27 -12.20 -0.57
C GLY A 57 0.86 -12.19 0.03
N SER A 58 0.54 -13.18 0.87
CA SER A 58 -0.78 -13.31 1.51
C SER A 58 -1.92 -13.28 0.48
N VAL A 59 -2.83 -12.31 0.58
CA VAL A 59 -4.00 -12.18 -0.29
C VAL A 59 -3.70 -11.60 -1.69
N PHE A 60 -2.51 -11.04 -1.89
CA PHE A 60 -2.10 -10.43 -3.16
C PHE A 60 -1.59 -11.52 -4.13
N ASN A 61 -2.32 -11.75 -5.21
CA ASN A 61 -1.95 -12.76 -6.23
C ASN A 61 -1.11 -12.16 -7.37
N CYS A 62 -0.36 -11.12 -7.08
CA CYS A 62 0.51 -10.43 -8.03
C CYS A 62 1.83 -10.00 -7.38
N VAL A 63 2.84 -9.75 -8.22
CA VAL A 63 4.07 -9.06 -7.87
C VAL A 63 3.98 -7.62 -8.38
N TRP A 64 4.41 -6.65 -7.57
CA TRP A 64 4.53 -5.27 -8.01
C TRP A 64 5.70 -5.13 -8.98
N LYS A 65 5.48 -4.42 -10.08
CA LYS A 65 6.52 -4.13 -11.07
C LYS A 65 6.49 -2.66 -11.51
N PRO A 66 7.65 -1.97 -11.55
CA PRO A 66 7.73 -0.59 -12.03
C PRO A 66 7.18 -0.40 -13.44
N SER A 67 7.26 -1.42 -14.30
CA SER A 67 6.70 -1.42 -15.66
C SER A 67 5.17 -1.36 -15.69
N GLN A 68 4.50 -1.70 -14.60
CA GLN A 68 3.05 -1.66 -14.47
C GLN A 68 2.52 -0.31 -13.97
N VAL A 69 3.42 0.65 -13.72
CA VAL A 69 3.12 2.06 -13.40
C VAL A 69 3.59 2.91 -14.55
N THR A 70 2.67 3.33 -15.42
CA THR A 70 2.96 4.11 -16.62
C THR A 70 2.27 5.47 -16.56
N PHE A 71 2.76 6.42 -17.38
CA PHE A 71 2.22 7.78 -17.45
C PHE A 71 1.91 8.09 -18.90
N SER A 72 0.69 8.50 -19.20
CA SER A 72 0.23 8.84 -20.54
C SER A 72 -0.96 9.80 -20.50
N ASN A 73 -0.98 10.76 -21.40
CA ASN A 73 -2.07 11.72 -21.54
C ASN A 73 -2.42 12.44 -20.22
N GLY A 74 -1.39 12.83 -19.45
CA GLY A 74 -1.55 13.54 -18.19
C GLY A 74 -2.06 12.68 -17.03
N LYS A 75 -1.96 11.35 -17.11
CA LYS A 75 -2.46 10.42 -16.11
C LYS A 75 -1.44 9.35 -15.77
N MET A 76 -1.47 8.86 -14.54
CA MET A 76 -0.85 7.61 -14.15
C MET A 76 -1.82 6.46 -14.41
N ILE A 77 -1.32 5.37 -14.96
CA ILE A 77 -2.05 4.15 -15.25
C ILE A 77 -1.37 3.01 -14.49
N LEU A 78 -2.11 2.38 -13.60
CA LEU A 78 -1.73 1.13 -12.97
C LEU A 78 -2.33 -0.01 -13.77
N THR A 79 -1.48 -0.97 -14.17
CA THR A 79 -1.88 -2.10 -15.00
C THR A 79 -1.72 -3.40 -14.22
N LEU A 80 -2.79 -4.22 -14.18
CA LEU A 80 -2.72 -5.62 -13.78
C LEU A 80 -2.64 -6.48 -15.04
N ASP A 81 -1.59 -7.27 -15.16
CA ASP A 81 -1.34 -8.09 -16.35
C ASP A 81 -0.76 -9.46 -15.97
N ARG A 82 -0.70 -10.36 -16.95
CA ARG A 82 -0.08 -11.69 -16.79
C ARG A 82 1.42 -11.57 -16.55
N GLU A 83 1.93 -12.32 -15.57
CA GLU A 83 3.37 -12.50 -15.38
C GLU A 83 3.80 -13.86 -15.95
N TYR A 84 4.91 -13.89 -16.67
CA TYR A 84 5.46 -15.11 -17.26
C TYR A 84 6.84 -15.40 -16.65
N GLY A 85 6.99 -16.61 -16.09
CA GLY A 85 8.28 -17.05 -15.52
C GLY A 85 8.58 -16.54 -14.12
N GLY A 86 7.65 -15.82 -13.46
CA GLY A 86 7.77 -15.37 -12.08
C GLY A 86 7.13 -16.33 -11.06
N SER A 87 7.31 -16.02 -9.76
CA SER A 87 6.68 -16.77 -8.66
C SER A 87 5.19 -16.47 -8.49
N TYR A 88 4.70 -15.39 -9.09
CA TYR A 88 3.30 -15.00 -9.10
C TYR A 88 2.72 -15.06 -10.50
N PRO A 89 1.45 -15.45 -10.66
CA PRO A 89 0.84 -15.56 -11.99
C PRO A 89 0.51 -14.21 -12.64
N TYR A 90 0.56 -13.13 -11.87
CA TYR A 90 0.26 -11.78 -12.33
C TYR A 90 1.29 -10.78 -11.81
N LYS A 91 1.43 -9.66 -12.53
CA LYS A 91 2.17 -8.46 -12.14
C LYS A 91 1.22 -7.28 -12.13
N SER A 92 1.45 -6.34 -11.23
CA SER A 92 0.60 -5.16 -11.12
C SER A 92 1.38 -3.92 -10.68
N GLY A 93 0.70 -2.76 -10.71
CA GLY A 93 1.27 -1.49 -10.33
C GLY A 93 0.90 -1.09 -8.90
N GLU A 94 1.92 -0.65 -8.15
CA GLU A 94 1.77 0.10 -6.92
C GLU A 94 2.67 1.33 -6.97
N TYR A 95 2.12 2.48 -6.54
CA TYR A 95 2.78 3.78 -6.56
C TYR A 95 2.62 4.44 -5.21
N ARG A 96 3.73 4.90 -4.61
CA ARG A 96 3.70 5.47 -3.26
C ARG A 96 4.61 6.67 -3.10
N SER A 97 4.25 7.56 -2.17
CA SER A 97 5.13 8.65 -1.78
C SER A 97 6.37 8.15 -1.03
N LYS A 98 7.49 8.84 -1.18
CA LYS A 98 8.70 8.59 -0.37
C LYS A 98 8.56 9.17 1.03
N SER A 99 7.86 10.29 1.15
CA SER A 99 7.60 10.97 2.42
C SER A 99 6.34 10.44 3.10
N PHE A 100 6.26 10.68 4.40
CA PHE A 100 5.12 10.37 5.25
C PHE A 100 4.31 11.66 5.47
N PHE A 101 3.00 11.50 5.59
CA PHE A 101 2.03 12.58 5.78
C PHE A 101 1.15 12.26 6.98
N GLY A 102 0.88 13.26 7.82
CA GLY A 102 0.05 13.15 9.01
C GLY A 102 -1.38 13.64 8.78
N TYR A 103 -2.00 14.13 9.84
CA TYR A 103 -3.35 14.68 9.77
C TYR A 103 -3.51 15.70 8.66
N GLY A 104 -4.65 15.67 7.98
CA GLY A 104 -4.92 16.55 6.86
C GLY A 104 -6.02 16.02 5.94
N TYR A 105 -6.25 16.75 4.85
CA TYR A 105 -7.22 16.40 3.82
C TYR A 105 -6.50 15.78 2.61
N TYR A 106 -6.87 14.56 2.28
CA TYR A 106 -6.31 13.76 1.19
C TYR A 106 -7.36 13.59 0.11
N GLU A 107 -7.03 13.91 -1.12
CA GLU A 107 -7.97 13.82 -2.23
C GLU A 107 -7.29 13.23 -3.46
N VAL A 108 -8.00 12.37 -4.17
CA VAL A 108 -7.58 11.75 -5.42
C VAL A 108 -8.65 11.96 -6.49
N ARG A 109 -8.22 12.19 -7.73
CA ARG A 109 -9.09 12.07 -8.90
C ARG A 109 -8.68 10.84 -9.68
N MET A 110 -9.55 9.82 -9.69
CA MET A 110 -9.26 8.51 -10.27
C MET A 110 -10.46 7.89 -10.98
N LYS A 111 -10.17 6.91 -11.83
CA LYS A 111 -11.12 5.99 -12.46
C LYS A 111 -10.74 4.57 -12.07
N ALA A 112 -11.65 3.85 -11.43
CA ALA A 112 -11.41 2.52 -10.89
C ALA A 112 -11.36 1.45 -12.00
N ALA A 113 -10.61 0.39 -11.77
CA ALA A 113 -10.65 -0.81 -12.60
C ALA A 113 -11.92 -1.63 -12.29
N LYS A 114 -12.51 -2.27 -13.33
CA LYS A 114 -13.70 -3.11 -13.18
C LYS A 114 -13.41 -4.55 -13.61
N ASN A 115 -13.47 -5.45 -12.67
CA ASN A 115 -13.48 -6.90 -12.87
C ASN A 115 -13.73 -7.59 -11.53
N VAL A 116 -14.31 -8.80 -11.53
CA VAL A 116 -14.40 -9.62 -10.31
C VAL A 116 -13.00 -10.00 -9.82
N GLY A 117 -12.79 -10.02 -8.49
CA GLY A 117 -11.57 -10.50 -7.87
C GLY A 117 -10.41 -9.49 -7.83
N ILE A 118 -10.67 -8.18 -8.06
CA ILE A 118 -9.65 -7.13 -8.01
C ILE A 118 -10.04 -5.99 -7.08
N VAL A 119 -9.01 -5.23 -6.65
CA VAL A 119 -9.13 -3.95 -5.93
C VAL A 119 -8.29 -2.90 -6.63
N SER A 120 -8.82 -1.69 -6.79
CA SER A 120 -8.05 -0.47 -7.04
C SER A 120 -8.28 0.53 -5.93
N SER A 121 -7.21 1.18 -5.44
CA SER A 121 -7.26 1.90 -4.17
C SER A 121 -6.53 3.25 -4.18
N PHE A 122 -6.90 4.09 -3.23
CA PHE A 122 -6.16 5.25 -2.76
C PHE A 122 -6.17 5.21 -1.23
N PHE A 123 -4.98 5.23 -0.60
CA PHE A 123 -4.88 5.03 0.84
C PHE A 123 -3.63 5.69 1.43
N THR A 124 -3.58 5.81 2.75
CA THR A 124 -2.34 6.04 3.49
C THR A 124 -1.95 4.78 4.24
N TYR A 125 -0.66 4.48 4.28
CA TYR A 125 -0.14 3.31 4.98
C TYR A 125 1.18 3.61 5.65
N THR A 126 1.34 3.07 6.84
CA THR A 126 2.60 2.83 7.52
C THR A 126 2.51 1.51 8.29
N GLY A 127 3.65 0.86 8.53
CA GLY A 127 3.63 -0.44 9.21
C GLY A 127 5.01 -0.96 9.57
N PRO A 128 5.14 -2.25 9.89
CA PRO A 128 6.40 -2.86 10.31
C PRO A 128 7.57 -2.66 9.35
N SER A 129 7.31 -2.57 8.05
CA SER A 129 8.35 -2.27 7.05
C SER A 129 8.94 -0.87 7.18
N ASP A 130 8.21 0.04 7.81
CA ASP A 130 8.63 1.41 8.10
C ASP A 130 9.08 1.59 9.58
N ASN A 131 9.19 0.48 10.34
CA ASN A 131 9.42 0.44 11.79
C ASN A 131 8.33 1.17 12.60
N ASN A 132 7.10 1.18 12.11
CA ASN A 132 5.94 1.80 12.71
C ASN A 132 4.86 0.76 13.06
N PRO A 133 3.89 1.08 13.92
CA PRO A 133 2.65 0.33 14.02
C PRO A 133 1.91 0.37 12.67
N TRP A 134 1.10 -0.64 12.38
CA TRP A 134 0.27 -0.64 11.19
C TRP A 134 -0.92 0.30 11.37
N ASP A 135 -0.83 1.48 10.77
CA ASP A 135 -1.89 2.48 10.65
C ASP A 135 -2.18 2.71 9.16
N GLU A 136 -3.47 2.72 8.78
CA GLU A 136 -3.92 2.77 7.40
C GLU A 136 -5.30 3.43 7.29
N ILE A 137 -5.56 4.17 6.20
CA ILE A 137 -6.88 4.75 5.89
C ILE A 137 -7.15 4.54 4.41
N ASP A 138 -8.29 3.89 4.09
CA ASP A 138 -8.56 3.33 2.78
C ASP A 138 -9.73 3.95 2.05
N ILE A 139 -9.58 4.05 0.75
CA ILE A 139 -10.63 4.17 -0.27
C ILE A 139 -10.39 3.05 -1.29
N GLU A 140 -11.28 2.04 -1.30
CA GLU A 140 -11.11 0.82 -2.09
C GLU A 140 -12.29 0.60 -3.04
N PHE A 141 -11.99 0.35 -4.30
CA PHE A 141 -12.97 -0.09 -5.28
C PHE A 141 -12.83 -1.59 -5.49
N LEU A 142 -13.82 -2.33 -4.97
CA LEU A 142 -13.93 -3.77 -5.23
C LEU A 142 -14.46 -3.92 -6.66
N GLY A 143 -13.61 -4.32 -7.58
CA GLY A 143 -13.90 -4.30 -9.01
C GLY A 143 -15.13 -5.11 -9.44
N LYS A 144 -15.62 -6.02 -8.59
CA LYS A 144 -16.87 -6.78 -8.82
C LYS A 144 -18.12 -5.88 -8.88
N ASP A 145 -18.09 -4.71 -8.24
CA ASP A 145 -19.19 -3.75 -8.23
C ASP A 145 -18.66 -2.31 -8.03
N THR A 146 -18.27 -1.69 -9.12
CA THR A 146 -17.71 -0.31 -9.13
C THR A 146 -18.79 0.79 -9.00
N THR A 147 -20.07 0.43 -8.78
CA THR A 147 -21.11 1.37 -8.34
C THR A 147 -21.04 1.65 -6.84
N LYS A 148 -20.09 1.02 -6.15
CA LYS A 148 -19.83 1.14 -4.72
C LYS A 148 -18.36 1.42 -4.46
N VAL A 149 -18.08 2.02 -3.30
CA VAL A 149 -16.73 2.17 -2.72
C VAL A 149 -16.74 1.60 -1.31
N GLN A 150 -15.65 0.97 -0.91
CA GLN A 150 -15.39 0.57 0.46
C GLN A 150 -14.45 1.58 1.10
N PHE A 151 -14.81 2.10 2.27
CA PHE A 151 -13.94 2.82 3.18
C PHE A 151 -13.53 1.88 4.31
N ASN A 152 -12.31 2.01 4.79
CA ASN A 152 -11.80 1.25 5.91
C ASN A 152 -10.68 2.03 6.60
N TYR A 153 -10.23 1.58 7.77
CA TYR A 153 -9.01 2.03 8.41
C TYR A 153 -8.50 0.98 9.39
N TYR A 154 -7.20 1.04 9.66
CA TYR A 154 -6.52 0.22 10.67
C TYR A 154 -5.81 1.12 11.65
N THR A 155 -5.86 0.75 12.94
CA THR A 155 -5.12 1.40 14.01
C THR A 155 -4.36 0.33 14.79
N ASN A 156 -3.03 0.43 14.81
CA ASN A 156 -2.16 -0.60 15.39
C ASN A 156 -2.46 -2.02 14.86
N GLY A 157 -2.78 -2.15 13.58
CA GLY A 157 -3.11 -3.41 12.92
C GLY A 157 -4.53 -3.93 13.19
N VAL A 158 -5.34 -3.20 13.93
CA VAL A 158 -6.74 -3.57 14.18
C VAL A 158 -7.63 -2.91 13.14
N GLY A 159 -8.23 -3.70 12.25
CA GLY A 159 -9.23 -3.32 11.25
C GLY A 159 -10.66 -3.66 11.68
N GLY A 160 -11.53 -4.00 10.71
CA GLY A 160 -12.94 -4.33 10.98
C GLY A 160 -13.83 -3.08 10.97
N HIS A 161 -13.41 -2.05 10.22
CA HIS A 161 -14.10 -0.76 10.13
C HIS A 161 -14.69 -0.54 8.73
N GLU A 162 -14.87 -1.62 7.95
CA GLU A 162 -15.31 -1.54 6.55
C GLU A 162 -16.70 -0.91 6.43
N LYS A 163 -16.81 0.06 5.53
CA LYS A 163 -18.06 0.72 5.18
C LYS A 163 -18.26 0.78 3.68
N ILE A 164 -19.24 0.04 3.17
CA ILE A 164 -19.64 0.08 1.75
C ILE A 164 -20.61 1.24 1.54
N ILE A 165 -20.34 2.08 0.54
CA ILE A 165 -21.11 3.25 0.14
C ILE A 165 -21.56 3.10 -1.31
N ASN A 166 -22.86 3.30 -1.57
CA ASN A 166 -23.40 3.41 -2.93
C ASN A 166 -23.05 4.79 -3.50
N LEU A 167 -22.48 4.81 -4.70
CA LEU A 167 -21.98 6.03 -5.34
C LEU A 167 -23.07 6.80 -6.10
N GLY A 168 -24.04 6.10 -6.69
CA GLY A 168 -25.00 6.67 -7.62
C GLY A 168 -24.48 6.77 -9.06
N PHE A 169 -23.26 6.31 -9.30
CA PHE A 169 -22.59 6.20 -10.61
C PHE A 169 -21.65 4.99 -10.63
N ASP A 170 -21.12 4.62 -11.79
CA ASP A 170 -20.10 3.59 -11.94
C ASP A 170 -18.71 4.24 -12.00
N ALA A 171 -17.88 4.03 -10.97
CA ALA A 171 -16.53 4.61 -10.84
C ALA A 171 -15.54 4.14 -11.92
N SER A 172 -15.88 3.09 -12.68
CA SER A 172 -15.04 2.59 -13.77
C SER A 172 -15.29 3.29 -15.12
N THR A 173 -16.35 4.09 -15.21
CA THR A 173 -16.74 4.73 -16.50
C THR A 173 -16.15 6.12 -16.70
N SER A 174 -15.88 6.84 -15.61
CA SER A 174 -15.36 8.22 -15.64
C SER A 174 -14.54 8.56 -14.39
N PHE A 175 -13.78 9.65 -14.47
CA PHE A 175 -13.01 10.18 -13.34
C PHE A 175 -13.90 10.91 -12.36
N HIS A 176 -13.77 10.57 -11.07
CA HIS A 176 -14.40 11.26 -9.96
C HIS A 176 -13.37 11.56 -8.88
N THR A 177 -13.70 12.50 -7.98
CA THR A 177 -12.89 12.79 -6.81
C THR A 177 -13.38 12.02 -5.61
N TYR A 178 -12.41 11.49 -4.85
CA TYR A 178 -12.61 10.80 -3.60
C TYR A 178 -11.63 11.35 -2.58
N ALA A 179 -12.08 11.52 -1.33
CA ALA A 179 -11.22 12.13 -0.33
C ALA A 179 -11.48 11.56 1.06
N PHE A 180 -10.50 11.74 1.94
CA PHE A 180 -10.69 11.64 3.38
C PHE A 180 -10.04 12.82 4.11
N ASP A 181 -10.72 13.29 5.15
CA ASP A 181 -10.24 14.26 6.13
C ASP A 181 -9.86 13.50 7.40
N TRP A 182 -8.57 13.36 7.63
CA TRP A 182 -8.00 12.67 8.77
C TRP A 182 -7.60 13.65 9.86
N GLN A 183 -8.21 13.51 11.03
CA GLN A 183 -8.01 14.38 12.20
C GLN A 183 -7.77 13.53 13.46
N PRO A 184 -7.21 14.09 14.53
CA PRO A 184 -6.98 13.35 15.77
C PRO A 184 -8.22 12.66 16.36
N GLY A 185 -9.42 13.16 16.07
CA GLY A 185 -10.67 12.66 16.66
C GLY A 185 -11.65 12.06 15.66
N TYR A 186 -11.34 12.07 14.36
CA TYR A 186 -12.23 11.51 13.34
C TYR A 186 -11.52 11.25 12.00
N ILE A 187 -12.14 10.41 11.18
CA ILE A 187 -11.90 10.38 9.75
C ILE A 187 -13.24 10.61 9.04
N LYS A 188 -13.28 11.54 8.09
CA LYS A 188 -14.46 11.79 7.25
C LYS A 188 -14.13 11.48 5.80
N TRP A 189 -14.97 10.66 5.14
CA TRP A 189 -14.80 10.34 3.71
C TRP A 189 -15.81 11.06 2.84
N TYR A 190 -15.33 11.51 1.69
CA TYR A 190 -16.09 12.29 0.73
C TYR A 190 -16.05 11.64 -0.65
N VAL A 191 -17.14 11.76 -1.40
CA VAL A 191 -17.25 11.40 -2.81
C VAL A 191 -17.77 12.61 -3.56
N ALA A 192 -17.05 13.08 -4.58
CA ALA A 192 -17.36 14.29 -5.33
C ALA A 192 -17.67 15.49 -4.42
N GLY A 193 -16.88 15.68 -3.36
CA GLY A 193 -17.04 16.74 -2.36
C GLY A 193 -18.17 16.55 -1.35
N VAL A 194 -18.96 15.48 -1.46
CA VAL A 194 -20.09 15.20 -0.56
C VAL A 194 -19.65 14.22 0.54
N LEU A 195 -19.82 14.60 1.82
CA LEU A 195 -19.57 13.72 2.97
C LEU A 195 -20.42 12.46 2.90
N LYS A 196 -19.79 11.28 2.98
CA LYS A 196 -20.46 9.98 2.91
C LYS A 196 -20.35 9.17 4.20
N HIS A 197 -19.26 9.31 4.94
CA HIS A 197 -19.05 8.56 6.18
C HIS A 197 -18.17 9.33 7.16
N THR A 198 -18.34 9.06 8.46
CA THR A 198 -17.50 9.57 9.54
C THR A 198 -17.19 8.42 10.50
N ALA A 199 -15.91 8.18 10.77
CA ALA A 199 -15.44 7.33 11.85
C ALA A 199 -15.02 8.23 13.04
N PRO A 200 -15.62 8.06 14.24
CA PRO A 200 -15.37 8.94 15.38
C PRO A 200 -14.44 8.34 16.44
N THR A 201 -13.95 7.13 16.27
CA THR A 201 -13.19 6.39 17.31
C THR A 201 -12.07 5.56 16.69
N ASN A 202 -11.08 5.19 17.52
CA ASN A 202 -9.92 4.36 17.12
C ASN A 202 -9.18 4.91 15.89
N ILE A 203 -9.00 6.23 15.85
CA ILE A 203 -8.41 6.91 14.70
C ILE A 203 -6.89 6.65 14.69
N PRO A 204 -6.29 6.22 13.57
CA PRO A 204 -4.85 6.09 13.44
C PRO A 204 -4.16 7.43 13.68
N SER A 205 -2.93 7.39 14.17
CA SER A 205 -2.19 8.60 14.53
C SER A 205 -0.77 8.66 13.97
N THR A 206 -0.28 7.56 13.42
CA THR A 206 1.07 7.48 12.88
C THR A 206 1.07 7.96 11.42
N PRO A 207 1.92 8.94 11.06
CA PRO A 207 2.02 9.39 9.67
C PRO A 207 2.30 8.23 8.71
N GLY A 208 1.62 8.23 7.57
CA GLY A 208 1.71 7.20 6.54
C GLY A 208 2.13 7.74 5.17
N LYS A 209 2.59 6.86 4.30
CA LYS A 209 2.83 7.16 2.88
C LYS A 209 1.49 7.21 2.16
N ILE A 210 1.37 8.12 1.20
CA ILE A 210 0.25 8.13 0.25
C ILE A 210 0.50 7.05 -0.79
N MET A 211 -0.47 6.16 -0.98
CA MET A 211 -0.31 4.99 -1.84
C MET A 211 -1.52 4.78 -2.76
N MET A 212 -1.25 4.19 -3.90
CA MET A 212 -2.23 3.77 -4.90
C MET A 212 -1.80 2.43 -5.46
N ASN A 213 -2.72 1.48 -5.56
CA ASN A 213 -2.43 0.20 -6.18
C ASN A 213 -3.64 -0.38 -6.94
N LEU A 214 -3.34 -1.37 -7.79
CA LEU A 214 -4.31 -2.23 -8.46
C LEU A 214 -3.83 -3.67 -8.27
N TRP A 215 -4.66 -4.56 -7.76
CA TRP A 215 -4.26 -5.94 -7.51
C TRP A 215 -5.42 -6.93 -7.63
N ASN A 216 -5.11 -8.21 -7.86
CA ASN A 216 -6.05 -9.31 -7.81
C ASN A 216 -5.83 -10.16 -6.57
N GLY A 217 -6.94 -10.64 -5.99
CA GLY A 217 -6.95 -11.43 -4.77
C GLY A 217 -6.77 -12.92 -4.99
N THR A 218 -6.30 -13.61 -3.93
CA THR A 218 -6.34 -15.06 -3.78
C THR A 218 -6.74 -15.41 -2.33
N GLY A 219 -7.61 -16.42 -2.16
CA GLY A 219 -8.09 -16.84 -0.84
C GLY A 219 -9.07 -15.85 -0.18
N VAL A 220 -9.55 -14.84 -0.90
CA VAL A 220 -10.46 -13.78 -0.43
C VAL A 220 -11.70 -13.65 -1.32
N ASP A 221 -12.14 -14.75 -1.90
CA ASP A 221 -13.26 -14.80 -2.86
C ASP A 221 -14.59 -14.34 -2.26
N SER A 222 -14.79 -14.54 -0.96
CA SER A 222 -15.98 -14.04 -0.26
C SER A 222 -16.06 -12.51 -0.26
N TRP A 223 -14.91 -11.84 -0.23
CA TRP A 223 -14.80 -10.38 -0.25
C TRP A 223 -14.77 -9.84 -1.69
N LEU A 224 -13.89 -10.36 -2.55
CA LEU A 224 -13.64 -9.82 -3.89
C LEU A 224 -14.40 -10.52 -5.00
N GLY A 225 -14.91 -11.75 -4.77
CA GLY A 225 -15.25 -12.73 -5.80
C GLY A 225 -13.98 -13.38 -6.38
N SER A 226 -14.14 -14.53 -7.01
CA SER A 226 -13.03 -15.25 -7.63
C SER A 226 -12.53 -14.51 -8.86
N TYR A 227 -11.22 -14.22 -8.90
CA TYR A 227 -10.61 -13.57 -10.06
C TYR A 227 -10.69 -14.48 -11.29
N ASN A 228 -11.25 -13.96 -12.37
CA ASN A 228 -11.52 -14.72 -13.60
C ASN A 228 -10.37 -14.77 -14.61
N GLY A 229 -9.21 -14.16 -14.27
CA GLY A 229 -8.03 -14.15 -15.12
C GLY A 229 -8.01 -13.09 -16.22
N ALA A 230 -9.00 -12.19 -16.26
CA ALA A 230 -9.02 -11.11 -17.25
C ALA A 230 -7.82 -10.17 -17.11
N ASN A 231 -7.10 -9.94 -18.20
CA ASN A 231 -5.95 -9.03 -18.26
C ASN A 231 -5.72 -8.58 -19.72
N PRO A 232 -5.12 -7.39 -19.96
CA PRO A 232 -4.77 -6.40 -18.95
C PRO A 232 -5.99 -5.66 -18.39
N LEU A 233 -5.90 -5.22 -17.11
CA LEU A 233 -6.88 -4.36 -16.45
C LEU A 233 -6.20 -3.06 -15.99
N TYR A 234 -6.95 -1.96 -15.94
CA TYR A 234 -6.40 -0.63 -15.72
C TYR A 234 -7.15 0.15 -14.65
N ALA A 235 -6.41 0.76 -13.72
CA ALA A 235 -6.89 1.86 -12.88
C ALA A 235 -6.14 3.13 -13.30
N GLU A 236 -6.85 4.25 -13.43
CA GLU A 236 -6.28 5.51 -13.92
C GLU A 236 -6.38 6.59 -12.84
N TYR A 237 -5.31 7.37 -12.66
CA TYR A 237 -5.19 8.43 -11.66
C TYR A 237 -4.75 9.71 -12.36
N ASP A 238 -5.52 10.79 -12.16
CA ASP A 238 -5.26 12.10 -12.76
C ASP A 238 -4.34 12.93 -11.86
N TRP A 239 -4.71 13.05 -10.58
CA TRP A 239 -3.94 13.77 -9.59
C TRP A 239 -4.25 13.30 -8.16
N VAL A 240 -3.32 13.60 -7.25
CA VAL A 240 -3.47 13.49 -5.81
C VAL A 240 -3.20 14.85 -5.18
N LYS A 241 -4.00 15.22 -4.19
CA LYS A 241 -3.83 16.44 -3.39
C LYS A 241 -3.75 16.10 -1.92
N TYR A 242 -2.83 16.75 -1.23
CA TYR A 242 -2.75 16.80 0.22
C TYR A 242 -2.80 18.23 0.70
N THR A 243 -3.58 18.48 1.75
CA THR A 243 -3.64 19.77 2.46
C THR A 243 -3.48 19.48 3.94
N SER A 244 -2.42 19.99 4.55
CA SER A 244 -2.24 19.94 6.01
C SER A 244 -3.26 20.84 6.71
N ASN A 245 -3.49 20.55 7.95
CA ASN A 245 -4.26 21.42 8.85
C ASN A 245 -3.44 22.63 9.27
#